data_1d2d25c30afd94f8a06fbd77302ef6db
#
_entry.id   1d2d25c30afd94f8a06fbd77302ef6db
#
_cell.length_a   1.000
_cell.length_b   1.000
_cell.length_c   1.000
_cell.angle_alpha   90.00
_cell.angle_beta   90.00
_cell.angle_gamma   90.00
#
_symmetry.space_group_name_H-M   'P 1'
#
loop_
_entity.id
_entity.type
_entity.pdbx_description
1 polymer ?
#
loop_
_entity_poly.entity_id
_entity_poly.type
_entity_poly.pdbx_seq_one_letter_code
_entity_poly.pdbx_strand_id
1 'polypeptide(L)'
;VQIASDNLGDTIVTAPFSGTLSMDDVNIGTFATAGTTGLVTLSSSDPLYVQFDMSESEYLQLTRQKNITETLGSELKLRLSDGSIYSETGKIVQVSPGLNGGQLTMKASFANPNNLLIPGMYATIVSDAELAQGSILVPTKALIQLLNKDMLDVIVDGKVQQKAVK
;
A
#
# COMPACT_ATOMS: atom_id res chain seq x y z
N VAL A 1 46.57 -5.76 23.19
CA VAL A 1 46.07 -4.37 23.24
C VAL A 1 44.82 -4.24 22.33
N GLN A 2 44.83 -4.81 21.14
CA GLN A 2 43.71 -4.71 20.16
C GLN A 2 42.42 -5.34 20.70
N ILE A 3 42.50 -6.55 21.27
CA ILE A 3 41.32 -7.27 21.82
C ILE A 3 40.67 -6.47 22.98
N ALA A 4 41.44 -5.77 23.79
CA ALA A 4 40.91 -4.95 24.88
C ALA A 4 40.22 -3.66 24.34
N SER A 5 40.70 -3.12 23.24
CA SER A 5 40.09 -1.97 22.56
C SER A 5 38.80 -2.36 21.87
N ASP A 6 38.76 -3.53 21.23
CA ASP A 6 37.55 -4.06 20.56
C ASP A 6 36.46 -4.36 21.60
N ASN A 7 36.81 -4.99 22.72
CA ASN A 7 35.88 -5.24 23.84
C ASN A 7 35.35 -3.95 24.48
N LEU A 8 36.13 -2.86 24.51
CA LEU A 8 35.63 -1.57 24.96
C LEU A 8 34.69 -0.93 23.96
N GLY A 9 34.94 -1.11 22.66
CA GLY A 9 34.03 -0.66 21.59
C GLY A 9 32.66 -1.31 21.66
N ASP A 10 32.60 -2.60 22.01
CA ASP A 10 31.37 -3.38 22.14
C ASP A 10 30.48 -2.95 23.31
N THR A 11 31.01 -2.12 24.23
CA THR A 11 30.22 -1.56 25.34
C THR A 11 29.33 -0.38 24.91
N ILE A 12 29.53 0.16 23.71
CA ILE A 12 28.75 1.27 23.17
C ILE A 12 27.93 0.77 21.99
N VAL A 13 26.62 0.67 22.16
CA VAL A 13 25.70 0.27 21.11
C VAL A 13 25.14 1.52 20.45
N THR A 14 25.41 1.68 19.16
CA THR A 14 24.91 2.82 18.37
C THR A 14 23.85 2.37 17.37
N ALA A 15 22.88 3.25 17.10
CA ALA A 15 21.85 2.99 16.07
C ALA A 15 22.49 2.95 14.68
N PRO A 16 22.28 1.89 13.88
CA PRO A 16 22.84 1.76 12.54
C PRO A 16 22.12 2.66 11.49
N PHE A 17 20.93 3.13 11.80
CA PHE A 17 20.12 4.02 10.95
C PHE A 17 19.20 4.89 11.81
N SER A 18 18.60 5.92 11.20
CA SER A 18 17.63 6.78 11.87
C SER A 18 16.27 6.10 11.92
N GLY A 19 15.58 6.15 13.05
CA GLY A 19 14.28 5.50 13.22
C GLY A 19 13.70 5.72 14.61
N THR A 20 12.62 5.01 14.91
CA THR A 20 11.96 5.03 16.21
C THR A 20 12.35 3.80 17.01
N LEU A 21 12.75 4.01 18.25
CA LEU A 21 13.06 2.94 19.20
C LEU A 21 11.76 2.42 19.81
N SER A 22 11.66 1.08 19.96
CA SER A 22 10.59 0.49 20.77
C SER A 22 10.82 0.80 22.25
N MET A 23 9.72 0.77 23.02
CA MET A 23 9.81 0.78 24.48
C MET A 23 10.13 -0.65 24.92
N ASP A 24 11.40 -0.92 25.16
CA ASP A 24 11.84 -2.22 25.70
C ASP A 24 12.11 -2.10 27.20
N ASP A 25 11.79 -3.16 27.92
CA ASP A 25 11.89 -3.23 29.38
C ASP A 25 13.34 -3.55 29.89
N VAL A 26 14.35 -3.08 29.16
CA VAL A 26 15.74 -3.27 29.60
C VAL A 26 16.10 -2.20 30.61
N ASN A 27 16.12 -2.60 31.88
CA ASN A 27 16.46 -1.72 33.00
C ASN A 27 17.95 -1.80 33.34
N ILE A 28 18.45 -0.74 33.98
CA ILE A 28 19.80 -0.73 34.53
C ILE A 28 19.96 -1.89 35.54
N GLY A 29 20.99 -2.71 35.35
CA GLY A 29 21.22 -3.92 36.12
C GLY A 29 20.73 -5.21 35.47
N THR A 30 20.07 -5.15 34.31
CA THR A 30 19.72 -6.34 33.56
C THR A 30 20.97 -7.01 33.00
N PHE A 31 21.10 -8.32 33.20
CA PHE A 31 22.21 -9.09 32.64
C PHE A 31 21.95 -9.31 31.14
N ALA A 32 22.85 -8.79 30.32
CA ALA A 32 22.76 -8.94 28.84
C ALA A 32 23.78 -9.98 28.38
N THR A 33 23.32 -10.97 27.63
CA THR A 33 24.16 -11.99 26.98
C THR A 33 24.34 -11.63 25.53
N ALA A 34 25.59 -11.58 25.07
CA ALA A 34 25.92 -11.29 23.68
C ALA A 34 25.23 -12.26 22.72
N GLY A 35 24.60 -11.73 21.69
CA GLY A 35 23.89 -12.48 20.65
C GLY A 35 22.54 -13.08 21.04
N THR A 36 22.09 -12.93 22.30
CA THR A 36 20.83 -13.53 22.78
C THR A 36 19.87 -12.49 23.35
N THR A 37 20.37 -11.46 24.03
CA THR A 37 19.53 -10.43 24.65
C THR A 37 19.32 -9.29 23.68
N GLY A 38 18.06 -9.12 23.21
CA GLY A 38 17.66 -7.92 22.50
C GLY A 38 17.61 -6.74 23.45
N LEU A 39 18.35 -5.68 23.17
CA LEU A 39 18.38 -4.49 24.02
C LEU A 39 17.26 -3.53 23.67
N VAL A 40 17.02 -3.34 22.37
CA VAL A 40 16.02 -2.41 21.84
C VAL A 40 15.72 -2.77 20.38
N THR A 41 14.50 -2.55 19.94
CA THR A 41 14.13 -2.71 18.54
C THR A 41 14.08 -1.33 17.87
N LEU A 42 14.85 -1.17 16.81
CA LEU A 42 14.87 0.04 16.00
C LEU A 42 14.08 -0.18 14.73
N SER A 43 13.06 0.64 14.51
CA SER A 43 12.19 0.58 13.32
C SER A 43 12.37 1.84 12.48
N SER A 44 12.58 1.68 11.17
CA SER A 44 12.53 2.81 10.25
C SER A 44 11.08 3.28 10.10
N SER A 45 10.84 4.58 10.27
CA SER A 45 9.53 5.20 10.12
C SER A 45 9.37 5.97 8.80
N ASP A 46 10.47 6.23 8.08
CA ASP A 46 10.46 6.91 6.78
C ASP A 46 11.60 6.36 5.90
N PRO A 47 11.29 5.77 4.73
CA PRO A 47 9.95 5.48 4.22
C PRO A 47 9.26 4.34 4.97
N LEU A 48 7.93 4.39 5.01
CA LEU A 48 7.12 3.32 5.55
C LEU A 48 6.68 2.36 4.43
N TYR A 49 6.69 1.07 4.73
CA TYR A 49 6.25 0.05 3.79
C TYR A 49 4.86 -0.46 4.16
N VAL A 50 3.98 -0.47 3.18
CA VAL A 50 2.63 -1.02 3.30
C VAL A 50 2.56 -2.31 2.50
N GLN A 51 2.18 -3.40 3.17
CA GLN A 51 1.95 -4.68 2.55
C GLN A 51 0.45 -4.87 2.33
N PHE A 52 0.07 -5.30 1.14
CA PHE A 52 -1.32 -5.56 0.78
C PHE A 52 -1.41 -6.74 -0.18
N ASP A 53 -2.57 -7.37 -0.19
CA ASP A 53 -2.83 -8.52 -1.01
C ASP A 53 -3.85 -8.16 -2.09
N MET A 54 -3.63 -8.71 -3.28
CA MET A 54 -4.53 -8.60 -4.43
C MET A 54 -4.95 -10.00 -4.87
N SER A 55 -6.22 -10.18 -5.21
CA SER A 55 -6.68 -11.47 -5.74
C SER A 55 -6.14 -11.73 -7.15
N GLU A 56 -6.00 -13.00 -7.50
CA GLU A 56 -5.57 -13.41 -8.86
C GLU A 56 -6.51 -12.81 -9.93
N SER A 57 -7.80 -12.77 -9.68
CA SER A 57 -8.79 -12.22 -10.62
C SER A 57 -8.59 -10.72 -10.87
N GLU A 58 -8.33 -9.94 -9.84
CA GLU A 58 -8.01 -8.51 -9.94
C GLU A 58 -6.69 -8.30 -10.69
N TYR A 59 -5.67 -9.07 -10.35
CA TYR A 59 -4.39 -9.03 -11.04
C TYR A 59 -4.53 -9.31 -12.54
N LEU A 60 -5.28 -10.34 -12.92
CA LEU A 60 -5.52 -10.68 -14.32
C LEU A 60 -6.33 -9.58 -15.06
N GLN A 61 -7.30 -8.95 -14.39
CA GLN A 61 -8.05 -7.84 -14.97
C GLN A 61 -7.14 -6.63 -15.24
N LEU A 62 -6.31 -6.26 -14.28
CA LEU A 62 -5.34 -5.17 -14.41
C LEU A 62 -4.32 -5.46 -15.52
N THR A 63 -3.81 -6.67 -15.58
CA THR A 63 -2.84 -7.09 -16.59
C THR A 63 -3.41 -7.07 -18.02
N ARG A 64 -4.71 -7.36 -18.17
CA ARG A 64 -5.39 -7.31 -19.49
C ARG A 64 -5.70 -5.89 -19.93
N GLN A 65 -5.88 -4.97 -19.01
CA GLN A 65 -6.25 -3.57 -19.30
C GLN A 65 -5.04 -2.66 -19.54
N LYS A 66 -3.96 -2.88 -18.82
CA LYS A 66 -2.72 -2.07 -18.90
C LYS A 66 -1.50 -2.98 -18.81
N ASN A 67 -0.37 -2.52 -19.36
CA ASN A 67 0.91 -3.17 -19.13
C ASN A 67 1.22 -3.19 -17.64
N ILE A 68 1.66 -4.34 -17.12
CA ILE A 68 2.05 -4.52 -15.71
C ILE A 68 2.97 -3.39 -15.23
N THR A 69 3.90 -2.95 -16.09
CA THR A 69 4.87 -1.88 -15.78
C THR A 69 4.18 -0.54 -15.51
N GLU A 70 3.09 -0.23 -16.20
CA GLU A 70 2.32 1.00 -15.95
C GLU A 70 1.48 0.89 -14.68
N THR A 71 0.92 -0.27 -14.41
CA THR A 71 0.16 -0.54 -13.17
C THR A 71 1.08 -0.52 -11.94
N LEU A 72 2.28 -1.09 -12.04
CA LEU A 72 3.27 -1.08 -10.97
C LEU A 72 3.90 0.31 -10.77
N GLY A 73 3.91 1.17 -11.80
CA GLY A 73 4.38 2.55 -11.75
C GLY A 73 3.31 3.57 -11.35
N SER A 74 2.04 3.15 -11.23
CA SER A 74 0.97 4.07 -10.84
C SER A 74 1.11 4.51 -9.39
N GLU A 75 0.75 5.76 -9.15
CA GLU A 75 0.72 6.32 -7.82
C GLU A 75 -0.42 5.70 -7.00
N LEU A 76 -0.07 5.20 -5.83
CA LEU A 76 -1.03 4.64 -4.90
C LEU A 76 -1.35 5.66 -3.82
N LYS A 77 -2.62 5.73 -3.43
CA LYS A 77 -3.08 6.52 -2.30
C LYS A 77 -3.45 5.61 -1.13
N LEU A 78 -3.28 6.10 0.08
CA LEU A 78 -3.72 5.41 1.29
C LEU A 78 -4.98 6.09 1.83
N ARG A 79 -5.99 5.29 2.10
CA ARG A 79 -7.12 5.70 2.92
C ARG A 79 -6.90 5.15 4.32
N LEU A 80 -6.83 6.05 5.28
CA LEU A 80 -6.65 5.71 6.69
C LEU A 80 -7.97 5.20 7.31
N SER A 81 -7.89 4.63 8.51
CA SER A 81 -9.05 4.07 9.21
C SER A 81 -10.11 5.10 9.61
N ASP A 82 -9.75 6.38 9.67
CA ASP A 82 -10.67 7.51 9.88
C ASP A 82 -11.39 7.95 8.59
N GLY A 83 -11.07 7.32 7.45
CA GLY A 83 -11.62 7.64 6.13
C GLY A 83 -10.87 8.73 5.38
N SER A 84 -9.90 9.39 6.00
CA SER A 84 -9.07 10.40 5.34
C SER A 84 -8.12 9.77 4.31
N ILE A 85 -7.76 10.55 3.29
CA ILE A 85 -6.73 10.17 2.32
C ILE A 85 -5.40 10.75 2.78
N TYR A 86 -4.38 9.89 2.85
CA TYR A 86 -3.01 10.31 3.16
C TYR A 86 -2.47 11.22 2.05
N SER A 87 -1.75 12.26 2.44
CA SER A 87 -1.26 13.30 1.51
C SER A 87 -0.20 12.80 0.53
N GLU A 88 0.65 11.88 1.00
CA GLU A 88 1.75 11.36 0.19
C GLU A 88 1.30 10.16 -0.65
N THR A 89 1.77 10.10 -1.88
CA THR A 89 1.55 8.96 -2.77
C THR A 89 2.65 7.92 -2.59
N GLY A 90 2.29 6.66 -2.77
CA GLY A 90 3.22 5.54 -2.69
C GLY A 90 3.47 4.88 -4.04
N LYS A 91 4.54 4.10 -4.11
CA LYS A 91 4.89 3.30 -5.28
C LYS A 91 5.13 1.86 -4.89
N ILE A 92 4.74 0.93 -5.75
CA ILE A 92 5.02 -0.49 -5.55
C ILE A 92 6.52 -0.70 -5.71
N VAL A 93 7.14 -1.29 -4.69
CA VAL A 93 8.58 -1.56 -4.65
C VAL A 93 8.89 -3.05 -4.75
N GLN A 94 7.93 -3.90 -4.41
CA GLN A 94 8.11 -5.33 -4.45
C GLN A 94 6.78 -6.03 -4.73
N VAL A 95 6.82 -7.09 -5.53
CA VAL A 95 5.72 -8.00 -5.80
C VAL A 95 6.21 -9.41 -5.48
N SER A 96 5.39 -10.20 -4.82
CA SER A 96 5.71 -11.60 -4.55
C SER A 96 5.92 -12.38 -5.86
N PRO A 97 6.90 -13.26 -5.94
CA PRO A 97 7.15 -14.06 -7.15
C PRO A 97 6.08 -15.13 -7.43
N GLY A 98 5.12 -15.30 -6.53
CA GLY A 98 4.05 -16.29 -6.66
C GLY A 98 2.83 -15.97 -5.82
N LEU A 99 1.74 -16.70 -6.11
CA LEU A 99 0.48 -16.60 -5.37
C LEU A 99 0.59 -17.41 -4.07
N ASN A 100 0.07 -16.82 -2.99
CA ASN A 100 -0.11 -17.50 -1.71
C ASN A 100 -1.62 -17.55 -1.42
N GLY A 101 -2.19 -18.76 -1.43
CA GLY A 101 -3.63 -18.95 -1.23
C GLY A 101 -4.51 -18.24 -2.26
N GLY A 102 -4.05 -18.07 -3.52
CA GLY A 102 -4.77 -17.36 -4.58
C GLY A 102 -4.66 -15.83 -4.51
N GLN A 103 -3.79 -15.31 -3.65
CA GLN A 103 -3.52 -13.89 -3.50
C GLN A 103 -2.06 -13.56 -3.86
N LEU A 104 -1.87 -12.42 -4.49
CA LEU A 104 -0.57 -11.84 -4.81
C LEU A 104 -0.25 -10.78 -3.77
N THR A 105 0.82 -10.99 -3.01
CA THR A 105 1.27 -10.03 -2.00
C THR A 105 2.17 -8.98 -2.65
N MET A 106 1.87 -7.72 -2.38
CA MET A 106 2.63 -6.58 -2.85
C MET A 106 3.07 -5.69 -1.70
N LYS A 107 4.18 -4.99 -1.90
CA LYS A 107 4.71 -4.01 -0.96
C LYS A 107 4.86 -2.66 -1.67
N ALA A 108 4.27 -1.63 -1.08
CA ALA A 108 4.43 -0.25 -1.55
C ALA A 108 5.19 0.57 -0.51
N SER A 109 5.98 1.53 -0.99
CA SER A 109 6.72 2.47 -0.18
C SER A 109 6.01 3.81 -0.17
N PHE A 110 5.82 4.39 1.01
CA PHE A 110 5.23 5.71 1.23
C PHE A 110 6.19 6.56 2.04
N ALA A 111 6.37 7.82 1.64
CA ALA A 111 7.10 8.77 2.46
C ALA A 111 6.29 9.10 3.72
N ASN A 112 6.97 9.27 4.86
CA ASN A 112 6.31 9.54 6.14
C ASN A 112 7.04 10.66 6.92
N PRO A 113 7.20 11.86 6.30
CA PRO A 113 8.03 12.92 6.87
C PRO A 113 7.50 13.43 8.22
N ASN A 114 6.20 13.34 8.44
CA ASN A 114 5.56 13.81 9.68
C ASN A 114 5.36 12.70 10.72
N ASN A 115 5.84 11.49 10.48
CA ASN A 115 5.63 10.31 11.32
C ASN A 115 4.16 10.05 11.68
N LEU A 116 3.23 10.43 10.80
CA LEU A 116 1.79 10.23 10.98
C LEU A 116 1.43 8.73 10.92
N LEU A 117 2.07 8.01 10.01
CA LEU A 117 1.88 6.58 9.87
C LEU A 117 2.78 5.85 10.88
N ILE A 118 2.19 4.94 11.63
CA ILE A 118 2.88 4.13 12.65
C ILE A 118 2.85 2.67 12.18
N PRO A 119 3.96 1.93 12.31
CA PRO A 119 3.98 0.49 12.03
C PRO A 119 2.89 -0.25 12.80
N GLY A 120 2.17 -1.15 12.13
CA GLY A 120 1.02 -1.88 12.70
C GLY A 120 -0.35 -1.24 12.46
N MET A 121 -0.42 -0.05 11.85
CA MET A 121 -1.68 0.54 11.44
C MET A 121 -2.26 -0.18 10.22
N TYR A 122 -3.60 -0.19 10.15
CA TYR A 122 -4.34 -0.67 8.98
C TYR A 122 -4.74 0.50 8.09
N ALA A 123 -4.59 0.31 6.79
CA ALA A 123 -5.01 1.28 5.79
C ALA A 123 -5.52 0.56 4.54
N THR A 124 -6.30 1.25 3.73
CA THR A 124 -6.79 0.73 2.45
C THR A 124 -6.02 1.38 1.31
N ILE A 125 -5.47 0.57 0.42
CA ILE A 125 -4.87 1.07 -0.82
C ILE A 125 -5.99 1.51 -1.76
N VAL A 126 -5.87 2.71 -2.28
CA VAL A 126 -6.73 3.27 -3.32
C VAL A 126 -5.85 3.56 -4.52
N SER A 127 -6.12 2.88 -5.63
CA SER A 127 -5.53 3.19 -6.92
C SER A 127 -6.58 3.91 -7.75
N ASP A 128 -6.23 5.07 -8.30
CA ASP A 128 -7.05 5.70 -9.32
C ASP A 128 -6.89 4.88 -10.60
N ALA A 129 -7.72 3.84 -10.75
CA ALA A 129 -7.85 3.23 -12.06
C ALA A 129 -8.43 4.31 -12.99
N GLU A 130 -7.63 4.82 -13.92
CA GLU A 130 -8.20 5.61 -15.01
C GLU A 130 -9.24 4.73 -15.70
N LEU A 131 -10.51 5.04 -15.43
CA LEU A 131 -11.61 4.56 -16.23
C LEU A 131 -11.24 4.85 -17.68
N ALA A 132 -11.34 3.85 -18.54
CA ALA A 132 -10.88 3.85 -19.92
C ALA A 132 -11.07 5.24 -20.55
N GLN A 133 -9.98 5.83 -21.04
CA GLN A 133 -10.04 7.13 -21.73
C GLN A 133 -11.10 7.08 -22.82
N GLY A 134 -12.10 7.96 -22.74
CA GLY A 134 -13.21 7.99 -23.68
C GLY A 134 -14.51 7.37 -23.15
N SER A 135 -14.56 6.87 -21.95
CA SER A 135 -15.82 6.40 -21.35
C SER A 135 -16.69 7.57 -20.93
N ILE A 136 -17.94 7.58 -21.38
CA ILE A 136 -18.94 8.56 -20.97
C ILE A 136 -19.53 8.10 -19.64
N LEU A 137 -19.32 8.87 -18.58
CA LEU A 137 -19.92 8.59 -17.27
C LEU A 137 -21.36 9.09 -17.27
N VAL A 138 -22.28 8.21 -16.92
CA VAL A 138 -23.68 8.53 -16.74
C VAL A 138 -24.11 8.25 -15.29
N PRO A 139 -25.01 9.06 -14.71
CA PRO A 139 -25.53 8.77 -13.38
C PRO A 139 -26.25 7.41 -13.37
N THR A 140 -26.02 6.61 -12.34
CA THR A 140 -26.65 5.28 -12.18
C THR A 140 -28.18 5.34 -12.24
N LYS A 141 -28.78 6.48 -11.86
CA LYS A 141 -30.23 6.73 -11.96
C LYS A 141 -30.76 6.80 -13.37
N ALA A 142 -29.91 7.02 -14.37
CA ALA A 142 -30.30 7.06 -15.79
C ALA A 142 -30.26 5.68 -16.46
N LEU A 143 -29.77 4.67 -15.75
CA LEU A 143 -29.68 3.30 -16.23
C LEU A 143 -31.03 2.59 -16.05
N ILE A 144 -31.59 2.05 -17.12
CA ILE A 144 -32.82 1.27 -17.10
C ILE A 144 -32.47 -0.18 -17.41
N GLN A 145 -32.73 -1.07 -16.46
CA GLN A 145 -32.52 -2.51 -16.65
C GLN A 145 -33.77 -3.15 -17.24
N LEU A 146 -33.69 -3.61 -18.49
CA LEU A 146 -34.73 -4.34 -19.16
C LEU A 146 -34.22 -5.70 -19.67
N LEU A 147 -34.86 -6.79 -19.21
CA LEU A 147 -34.57 -8.15 -19.70
C LEU A 147 -33.08 -8.51 -19.73
N ASN A 148 -32.34 -8.24 -18.61
CA ASN A 148 -30.91 -8.48 -18.50
C ASN A 148 -30.02 -7.64 -19.44
N LYS A 149 -30.52 -6.51 -19.93
CA LYS A 149 -29.72 -5.54 -20.69
C LYS A 149 -29.83 -4.17 -20.03
N ASP A 150 -28.67 -3.54 -19.88
CA ASP A 150 -28.62 -2.15 -19.44
C ASP A 150 -28.87 -1.22 -20.61
N MET A 151 -29.88 -0.37 -20.45
CA MET A 151 -30.30 0.57 -21.48
C MET A 151 -30.27 1.99 -20.93
N LEU A 152 -29.99 2.94 -21.80
CA LEU A 152 -29.97 4.36 -21.49
C LEU A 152 -30.92 5.10 -22.42
N ASP A 153 -31.77 5.98 -21.87
CA ASP A 153 -32.56 6.89 -22.63
C ASP A 153 -31.73 8.11 -23.03
N VAL A 154 -31.52 8.29 -24.33
CA VAL A 154 -30.75 9.40 -24.93
C VAL A 154 -31.67 10.28 -25.75
N ILE A 155 -31.57 11.59 -25.61
CA ILE A 155 -32.31 12.53 -26.45
C ILE A 155 -31.46 12.81 -27.68
N VAL A 156 -31.96 12.38 -28.84
CA VAL A 156 -31.38 12.66 -30.15
C VAL A 156 -32.42 13.41 -30.97
N ASP A 157 -32.10 14.59 -31.47
CA ASP A 157 -33.01 15.46 -32.26
C ASP A 157 -34.36 15.72 -31.59
N GLY A 158 -34.37 15.91 -30.28
CA GLY A 158 -35.57 16.17 -29.49
C GLY A 158 -36.47 14.95 -29.25
N LYS A 159 -36.06 13.74 -29.66
CA LYS A 159 -36.78 12.47 -29.43
C LYS A 159 -35.96 11.56 -28.50
N VAL A 160 -36.69 10.88 -27.62
CA VAL A 160 -36.07 9.88 -26.73
C VAL A 160 -35.78 8.61 -27.52
N GLN A 161 -34.53 8.16 -27.48
CA GLN A 161 -34.10 6.88 -28.08
C GLN A 161 -33.43 6.02 -26.99
N GLN A 162 -33.82 4.77 -26.89
CA GLN A 162 -33.19 3.80 -26.01
C GLN A 162 -31.95 3.21 -26.68
N LYS A 163 -30.79 3.33 -26.03
CA LYS A 163 -29.53 2.71 -26.48
C LYS A 163 -29.07 1.71 -25.47
N ALA A 164 -28.72 0.52 -25.94
CA ALA A 164 -28.06 -0.49 -25.07
C ALA A 164 -26.63 -0.03 -24.75
N VAL A 165 -26.26 -0.11 -23.49
CA VAL A 165 -24.93 0.21 -22.99
C VAL A 165 -24.29 -1.06 -22.40
N LYS A 166 -22.96 -1.09 -22.43
CA LYS A 166 -22.17 -2.22 -21.92
C LYS A 166 -21.39 -1.77 -20.72
#